data_1e14f1f4c5e0122fa0b1bdb766f5fed9
#
_entry.id   1e14f1f4c5e0122fa0b1bdb766f5fed9
#
_cell.length_a   1.000
_cell.length_b   1.000
_cell.length_c   1.000
_cell.angle_alpha   90.00
_cell.angle_beta   90.00
_cell.angle_gamma   90.00
#
_symmetry.space_group_name_H-M   'P 1'
#
loop_
_entity.id
_entity.type
_entity.pdbx_description
1 polymer ?
#
loop_
_entity_poly.entity_id
_entity_poly.type
_entity_poly.pdbx_seq_one_letter_code
_entity_poly.pdbx_strand_id
1 'polypeptide(L)'
;PYHAIDTYLPKLVRAGERVAICEQLEDPKLVKGLVKRGVIELVTPGIVLGDNILANKENNFIASVYFGRQTTGVAFLDISTGEFYVAEGADSYVDKLISNLQPKEVVYQRGYEDRFSGSFGSKLYTYRLDEWVFSEDVNREKLCKQFGTKSLKGFGVDHFTSGISAAGAILYYLEFTEHRETGHIASIARIDQDDYVWVDKFTIRNLELFSSNGGCEKCSFADVIDRTLTPMGGRLLKRWIAMPVKDTVQINERLDVVGHFVAVSYTHLRAHETPEHL
;
A
#
# COMPACT_ATOMS: atom_id res chain seq x y z
N PRO A 1 26.41 -15.51 2.45
CA PRO A 1 27.34 -14.47 1.96
C PRO A 1 26.55 -13.19 1.64
N TYR A 2 27.13 -12.04 1.89
CA TYR A 2 26.51 -10.72 1.69
C TYR A 2 25.85 -10.54 0.30
N HIS A 3 26.54 -10.95 -0.75
CA HIS A 3 26.05 -10.88 -2.13
C HIS A 3 24.89 -11.86 -2.45
N ALA A 4 24.53 -12.75 -1.54
CA ALA A 4 23.42 -13.68 -1.76
C ALA A 4 22.07 -13.12 -1.31
N ILE A 5 22.04 -11.96 -0.65
CA ILE A 5 20.81 -11.34 -0.15
C ILE A 5 19.86 -11.04 -1.30
N ASP A 6 20.35 -10.46 -2.38
CA ASP A 6 19.56 -10.10 -3.57
C ASP A 6 18.93 -11.32 -4.27
N THR A 7 19.52 -12.51 -4.07
CA THR A 7 19.02 -13.76 -4.67
C THR A 7 17.97 -14.43 -3.79
N TYR A 8 18.15 -14.41 -2.47
CA TYR A 8 17.29 -15.17 -1.54
C TYR A 8 16.17 -14.34 -0.92
N LEU A 9 16.41 -13.06 -0.65
CA LEU A 9 15.41 -12.18 -0.06
C LEU A 9 14.11 -12.13 -0.86
N PRO A 10 14.12 -11.96 -2.21
CA PRO A 10 12.90 -11.97 -3.00
C PRO A 10 12.12 -13.28 -2.91
N LYS A 11 12.81 -14.41 -2.82
CA LYS A 11 12.18 -15.73 -2.74
C LYS A 11 11.49 -15.94 -1.40
N LEU A 12 12.13 -15.53 -0.30
CA LEU A 12 11.59 -15.65 1.05
C LEU A 12 10.38 -14.73 1.24
N VAL A 13 10.49 -13.47 0.82
CA VAL A 13 9.39 -12.51 0.93
C VAL A 13 8.19 -12.91 0.08
N ARG A 14 8.40 -13.42 -1.14
CA ARG A 14 7.30 -13.96 -1.99
C ARG A 14 6.67 -15.23 -1.40
N ALA A 15 7.41 -16.00 -0.61
CA ALA A 15 6.87 -17.13 0.14
C ALA A 15 6.08 -16.70 1.40
N GLY A 16 6.01 -15.39 1.70
CA GLY A 16 5.31 -14.86 2.86
C GLY A 16 6.15 -14.82 4.13
N GLU A 17 7.47 -15.03 4.03
CA GLU A 17 8.35 -15.04 5.19
C GLU A 17 8.79 -13.63 5.60
N ARG A 18 9.04 -13.44 6.90
CA ARG A 18 9.66 -12.23 7.47
C ARG A 18 11.14 -12.42 7.56
N VAL A 19 11.90 -11.50 7.03
CA VAL A 19 13.34 -11.59 6.96
C VAL A 19 14.00 -10.43 7.69
N ALA A 20 14.73 -10.75 8.78
CA ALA A 20 15.55 -9.76 9.47
C ALA A 20 16.93 -9.67 8.81
N ILE A 21 17.27 -8.50 8.29
CA ILE A 21 18.58 -8.20 7.75
C ILE A 21 19.46 -7.74 8.92
N CYS A 22 20.56 -8.48 9.13
CA CYS A 22 21.49 -8.21 10.22
C CYS A 22 22.87 -7.86 9.66
N GLU A 23 23.36 -6.67 9.99
CA GLU A 23 24.67 -6.18 9.54
C GLU A 23 25.63 -5.90 10.70
N GLN A 24 26.89 -5.69 10.33
CA GLN A 24 27.93 -5.26 11.25
C GLN A 24 27.77 -3.76 11.50
N LEU A 25 27.61 -3.37 12.77
CA LEU A 25 27.43 -1.97 13.17
C LEU A 25 28.75 -1.23 13.40
N GLU A 26 29.87 -1.95 13.38
CA GLU A 26 31.21 -1.42 13.66
C GLU A 26 32.19 -1.84 12.55
N ASP A 27 33.16 -0.97 12.26
CA ASP A 27 34.22 -1.31 11.29
C ASP A 27 35.13 -2.41 11.88
N PRO A 28 35.22 -3.59 11.21
CA PRO A 28 36.08 -4.69 11.68
C PRO A 28 37.56 -4.30 11.87
N LYS A 29 38.03 -3.25 11.19
CA LYS A 29 39.40 -2.76 11.26
C LYS A 29 39.69 -1.95 12.54
N LEU A 30 38.65 -1.42 13.16
CA LEU A 30 38.77 -0.55 14.36
C LEU A 30 38.54 -1.28 15.67
N VAL A 31 37.97 -2.51 15.62
CA VAL A 31 37.58 -3.27 16.82
C VAL A 31 38.52 -4.46 17.05
N LYS A 32 39.09 -4.55 18.25
CA LYS A 32 39.84 -5.73 18.69
C LYS A 32 38.87 -6.74 19.31
N GLY A 33 38.36 -7.69 18.50
CA GLY A 33 37.44 -8.75 18.96
C GLY A 33 36.26 -8.99 18.04
N LEU A 34 35.16 -9.50 18.57
CA LEU A 34 33.92 -9.75 17.83
C LEU A 34 33.21 -8.41 17.51
N VAL A 35 32.98 -8.14 16.23
CA VAL A 35 32.25 -6.97 15.75
C VAL A 35 30.79 -7.07 16.17
N LYS A 36 30.25 -5.98 16.72
CA LYS A 36 28.85 -5.88 17.09
C LYS A 36 27.96 -5.95 15.83
N ARG A 37 26.94 -6.79 15.91
CA ARG A 37 25.92 -6.93 14.85
C ARG A 37 24.55 -6.50 15.36
N GLY A 38 23.72 -5.99 14.47
CA GLY A 38 22.36 -5.61 14.81
C GLY A 38 21.44 -5.79 13.61
N VAL A 39 20.15 -5.93 13.87
CA VAL A 39 19.12 -5.90 12.85
C VAL A 39 19.00 -4.46 12.36
N ILE A 40 19.17 -4.25 11.07
CA ILE A 40 19.08 -2.95 10.42
C ILE A 40 17.75 -2.76 9.71
N GLU A 41 17.10 -3.86 9.34
CA GLU A 41 15.83 -3.85 8.62
C GLU A 41 15.08 -5.16 8.83
N LEU A 42 13.77 -5.09 8.97
CA LEU A 42 12.87 -6.23 8.96
C LEU A 42 11.99 -6.16 7.70
N VAL A 43 12.31 -6.98 6.71
CA VAL A 43 11.56 -7.02 5.44
C VAL A 43 10.38 -7.98 5.56
N THR A 44 9.20 -7.50 5.21
CA THR A 44 7.95 -8.27 5.21
C THR A 44 7.23 -8.11 3.86
N PRO A 45 6.25 -8.97 3.51
CA PRO A 45 5.55 -8.87 2.22
C PRO A 45 4.92 -7.52 1.90
N GLY A 46 4.43 -6.80 2.92
CA GLY A 46 3.81 -5.48 2.77
C GLY A 46 4.80 -4.31 2.78
N ILE A 47 6.04 -4.55 3.22
CA ILE A 47 7.05 -3.51 3.38
C ILE A 47 8.32 -3.93 2.64
N VAL A 48 8.30 -3.74 1.34
CA VAL A 48 9.42 -4.04 0.44
C VAL A 48 9.72 -2.83 -0.41
N LEU A 49 10.99 -2.40 -0.46
CA LEU A 49 11.46 -1.29 -1.28
C LEU A 49 12.27 -1.74 -2.50
N GLY A 50 12.65 -3.02 -2.59
CA GLY A 50 13.53 -3.52 -3.64
C GLY A 50 12.81 -3.74 -4.98
N ASP A 51 13.26 -3.07 -6.05
CA ASP A 51 12.73 -3.20 -7.41
C ASP A 51 12.71 -4.64 -7.93
N ASN A 52 13.61 -5.49 -7.46
CA ASN A 52 13.70 -6.91 -7.83
C ASN A 52 12.60 -7.78 -7.21
N ILE A 53 11.88 -7.27 -6.22
CA ILE A 53 10.85 -8.00 -5.46
C ILE A 53 9.46 -7.54 -5.89
N LEU A 54 9.32 -6.25 -6.18
CA LEU A 54 8.06 -5.61 -6.54
C LEU A 54 7.67 -5.94 -7.99
N ALA A 55 6.38 -6.20 -8.21
CA ALA A 55 5.83 -6.21 -9.56
C ALA A 55 5.67 -4.75 -10.02
N ASN A 56 6.42 -4.33 -11.04
CA ASN A 56 6.54 -2.92 -11.46
C ASN A 56 5.21 -2.18 -11.71
N LYS A 57 4.17 -2.90 -12.12
CA LYS A 57 2.84 -2.34 -12.44
C LYS A 57 1.78 -2.59 -11.36
N GLU A 58 2.19 -2.97 -10.14
CA GLU A 58 1.27 -3.22 -9.03
C GLU A 58 1.67 -2.39 -7.81
N ASN A 59 0.67 -1.97 -7.04
CA ASN A 59 0.92 -1.42 -5.73
C ASN A 59 1.27 -2.54 -4.74
N ASN A 60 2.16 -2.24 -3.80
CA ASN A 60 2.49 -3.13 -2.70
C ASN A 60 1.95 -2.54 -1.39
N PHE A 61 0.64 -2.67 -1.19
CA PHE A 61 0.01 -2.12 0.00
C PHE A 61 0.26 -2.97 1.24
N ILE A 62 0.69 -2.30 2.31
CA ILE A 62 0.40 -2.73 3.67
C ILE A 62 -0.91 -2.07 4.10
N ALA A 63 -1.77 -2.81 4.78
CA ALA A 63 -2.97 -2.25 5.39
C ALA A 63 -2.90 -2.32 6.92
N SER A 64 -3.62 -1.43 7.57
CA SER A 64 -3.89 -1.50 9.00
C SER A 64 -5.38 -1.43 9.25
N VAL A 65 -5.90 -2.30 10.11
CA VAL A 65 -7.31 -2.34 10.50
C VAL A 65 -7.42 -2.08 12.00
N TYR A 66 -8.27 -1.14 12.36
CA TYR A 66 -8.60 -0.82 13.75
C TYR A 66 -10.10 -1.00 14.00
N PHE A 67 -10.44 -1.89 14.91
CA PHE A 67 -11.83 -2.13 15.31
C PHE A 67 -12.23 -1.13 16.42
N GLY A 68 -12.72 0.03 15.99
CA GLY A 68 -13.23 1.04 16.91
C GLY A 68 -14.59 0.69 17.52
N ARG A 69 -15.10 1.54 18.40
CA ARG A 69 -16.39 1.31 19.09
C ARG A 69 -17.59 1.45 18.17
N GLN A 70 -17.57 2.36 17.22
CA GLN A 70 -18.68 2.65 16.30
C GLN A 70 -18.36 2.24 14.88
N THR A 71 -17.13 2.49 14.43
CA THR A 71 -16.65 2.24 13.08
C THR A 71 -15.37 1.44 13.11
N THR A 72 -15.11 0.69 12.06
CA THR A 72 -13.82 0.08 11.79
C THR A 72 -13.03 1.02 10.89
N GLY A 73 -11.82 1.38 11.32
CA GLY A 73 -10.89 2.17 10.54
C GLY A 73 -9.98 1.28 9.72
N VAL A 74 -9.63 1.72 8.54
CA VAL A 74 -8.62 1.07 7.70
C VAL A 74 -7.73 2.10 7.05
N ALA A 75 -6.45 1.77 6.95
CA ALA A 75 -5.49 2.56 6.20
C ALA A 75 -4.67 1.64 5.29
N PHE A 76 -4.24 2.15 4.15
CA PHE A 76 -3.41 1.46 3.17
C PHE A 76 -2.22 2.33 2.81
N LEU A 77 -1.02 1.79 2.86
CA LEU A 77 0.19 2.50 2.47
C LEU A 77 1.00 1.64 1.51
N ASP A 78 1.37 2.22 0.39
CA ASP A 78 2.42 1.71 -0.48
C ASP A 78 3.72 2.49 -0.17
N ILE A 79 4.63 1.84 0.55
CA ILE A 79 5.87 2.47 0.99
C ILE A 79 6.78 2.84 -0.20
N SER A 80 6.67 2.14 -1.33
CA SER A 80 7.50 2.40 -2.51
C SER A 80 7.09 3.66 -3.26
N THR A 81 5.81 4.01 -3.21
CA THR A 81 5.24 5.17 -3.94
C THR A 81 4.86 6.33 -3.02
N GLY A 82 4.73 6.09 -1.72
CA GLY A 82 4.19 7.05 -0.75
C GLY A 82 2.67 7.23 -0.85
N GLU A 83 1.96 6.42 -1.65
CA GLU A 83 0.50 6.45 -1.70
C GLU A 83 -0.09 5.99 -0.37
N PHE A 84 -0.78 6.88 0.32
CA PHE A 84 -1.36 6.62 1.63
C PHE A 84 -2.85 6.93 1.62
N TYR A 85 -3.68 5.92 1.90
CA TYR A 85 -5.14 6.02 1.90
C TYR A 85 -5.70 5.68 3.26
N VAL A 86 -6.83 6.32 3.61
CA VAL A 86 -7.55 6.05 4.85
C VAL A 86 -9.06 6.08 4.63
N ALA A 87 -9.75 5.19 5.31
CA ALA A 87 -11.21 5.16 5.36
C ALA A 87 -11.70 4.66 6.73
N GLU A 88 -12.94 4.94 7.05
CA GLU A 88 -13.62 4.30 8.18
C GLU A 88 -15.09 4.04 7.85
N GLY A 89 -15.66 2.98 8.44
CA GLY A 89 -17.03 2.59 8.22
C GLY A 89 -17.36 1.23 8.83
N ALA A 90 -18.39 0.58 8.30
CA ALA A 90 -18.76 -0.76 8.71
C ALA A 90 -17.74 -1.81 8.25
N ASP A 91 -17.64 -2.95 8.95
CA ASP A 91 -16.73 -4.05 8.58
C ASP A 91 -16.94 -4.52 7.13
N SER A 92 -18.19 -4.51 6.64
CA SER A 92 -18.52 -4.86 5.26
C SER A 92 -17.96 -3.88 4.21
N TYR A 93 -17.81 -2.60 4.56
CA TYR A 93 -17.17 -1.61 3.71
C TYR A 93 -15.65 -1.81 3.69
N VAL A 94 -15.07 -2.06 4.86
CA VAL A 94 -13.62 -2.34 4.98
C VAL A 94 -13.25 -3.62 4.22
N ASP A 95 -14.10 -4.69 4.26
CA ASP A 95 -13.89 -5.92 3.48
C ASP A 95 -13.84 -5.63 1.96
N LYS A 96 -14.71 -4.74 1.47
CA LYS A 96 -14.66 -4.32 0.06
C LYS A 96 -13.36 -3.61 -0.26
N LEU A 97 -12.90 -2.69 0.59
CA LEU A 97 -11.63 -1.99 0.40
C LEU A 97 -10.44 -2.94 0.37
N ILE A 98 -10.37 -3.87 1.32
CA ILE A 98 -9.32 -4.91 1.38
C ILE A 98 -9.37 -5.78 0.12
N SER A 99 -10.57 -6.16 -0.32
CA SER A 99 -10.76 -7.00 -1.51
C SER A 99 -10.37 -6.29 -2.81
N ASN A 100 -10.59 -4.97 -2.90
CA ASN A 100 -10.29 -4.17 -4.09
C ASN A 100 -8.80 -3.75 -4.15
N LEU A 101 -8.22 -3.32 -3.03
CA LEU A 101 -6.83 -2.86 -2.96
C LEU A 101 -5.82 -4.00 -2.76
N GLN A 102 -6.28 -5.18 -2.34
CA GLN A 102 -5.50 -6.42 -2.20
C GLN A 102 -4.15 -6.22 -1.48
N PRO A 103 -4.15 -5.74 -0.23
CA PRO A 103 -2.92 -5.53 0.51
C PRO A 103 -2.14 -6.84 0.66
N LYS A 104 -0.82 -6.77 0.58
CA LYS A 104 0.07 -7.93 0.75
C LYS A 104 0.25 -8.31 2.21
N GLU A 105 -0.01 -7.37 3.11
CA GLU A 105 0.07 -7.56 4.55
C GLU A 105 -0.98 -6.71 5.25
N VAL A 106 -1.57 -7.22 6.34
CA VAL A 106 -2.53 -6.49 7.16
C VAL A 106 -2.10 -6.54 8.62
N VAL A 107 -1.96 -5.37 9.23
CA VAL A 107 -1.72 -5.25 10.68
C VAL A 107 -3.04 -4.91 11.38
N TYR A 108 -3.27 -5.48 12.57
CA TYR A 108 -4.48 -5.22 13.34
C TYR A 108 -4.26 -5.42 14.84
N GLN A 109 -5.23 -5.03 15.66
CA GLN A 109 -5.19 -5.15 17.11
C GLN A 109 -5.14 -6.60 17.56
N ARG A 110 -4.26 -6.89 18.53
CA ARG A 110 -4.25 -8.16 19.26
C ARG A 110 -5.55 -8.34 20.04
N GLY A 111 -6.08 -9.58 20.07
CA GLY A 111 -7.33 -9.91 20.72
C GLY A 111 -8.59 -9.78 19.84
N TYR A 112 -8.42 -9.41 18.57
CA TYR A 112 -9.49 -9.29 17.58
C TYR A 112 -9.41 -10.35 16.46
N GLU A 113 -8.72 -11.46 16.70
CA GLU A 113 -8.45 -12.51 15.72
C GLU A 113 -9.73 -13.11 15.13
N ASP A 114 -10.68 -13.44 15.99
CA ASP A 114 -11.97 -14.04 15.58
C ASP A 114 -12.79 -13.05 14.75
N ARG A 115 -12.85 -11.78 15.18
CA ARG A 115 -13.55 -10.74 14.43
C ARG A 115 -12.88 -10.47 13.09
N PHE A 116 -11.56 -10.41 13.06
CA PHE A 116 -10.79 -10.21 11.83
C PHE A 116 -11.03 -11.34 10.83
N SER A 117 -10.87 -12.59 11.27
CA SER A 117 -11.06 -13.77 10.40
C SER A 117 -12.51 -13.94 9.94
N GLY A 118 -13.47 -13.61 10.79
CA GLY A 118 -14.89 -13.61 10.45
C GLY A 118 -15.28 -12.55 9.43
N SER A 119 -14.69 -11.35 9.49
CA SER A 119 -15.01 -10.23 8.59
C SER A 119 -14.23 -10.30 7.28
N PHE A 120 -12.93 -10.63 7.31
CA PHE A 120 -12.02 -10.47 6.16
C PHE A 120 -11.44 -11.80 5.65
N GLY A 121 -11.68 -12.90 6.37
CA GLY A 121 -11.17 -14.23 6.04
C GLY A 121 -9.76 -14.49 6.57
N SER A 122 -9.29 -15.75 6.40
CA SER A 122 -8.05 -16.25 7.00
C SER A 122 -6.85 -16.33 6.04
N LYS A 123 -7.01 -15.90 4.78
CA LYS A 123 -5.98 -16.05 3.74
C LYS A 123 -4.99 -14.88 3.66
N LEU A 124 -5.27 -13.80 4.40
CA LEU A 124 -4.42 -12.62 4.40
C LEU A 124 -3.17 -12.87 5.26
N TYR A 125 -2.03 -12.37 4.80
CA TYR A 125 -0.83 -12.32 5.63
C TYR A 125 -1.03 -11.23 6.70
N THR A 126 -0.94 -11.62 7.98
CA THR A 126 -1.33 -10.71 9.07
C THR A 126 -0.27 -10.58 10.15
N TYR A 127 -0.27 -9.40 10.81
CA TYR A 127 0.50 -9.15 12.02
C TYR A 127 -0.36 -8.45 13.07
N ARG A 128 -0.16 -8.82 14.34
CA ARG A 128 -0.94 -8.28 15.46
C ARG A 128 -0.10 -7.29 16.24
N LEU A 129 -0.63 -6.09 16.39
CA LEU A 129 -0.05 -5.03 17.21
C LEU A 129 -0.79 -4.92 18.53
N ASP A 130 -0.10 -4.47 19.56
CA ASP A 130 -0.71 -4.25 20.87
C ASP A 130 -1.71 -3.07 20.82
N GLU A 131 -2.73 -3.09 21.65
CA GLU A 131 -3.83 -2.13 21.63
C GLU A 131 -3.38 -0.66 21.76
N TRP A 132 -2.37 -0.41 22.58
CA TRP A 132 -1.85 0.96 22.79
C TRP A 132 -1.32 1.63 21.52
N VAL A 133 -0.89 0.85 20.53
CA VAL A 133 -0.41 1.36 19.24
C VAL A 133 -1.53 2.11 18.49
N PHE A 134 -2.78 1.76 18.75
CA PHE A 134 -3.95 2.34 18.09
C PHE A 134 -4.55 3.54 18.85
N SER A 135 -3.81 4.14 19.80
CA SER A 135 -4.26 5.35 20.49
C SER A 135 -4.46 6.51 19.52
N GLU A 136 -5.67 7.06 19.44
CA GLU A 136 -6.02 8.12 18.49
C GLU A 136 -5.14 9.36 18.66
N ASP A 137 -4.99 9.87 19.90
CA ASP A 137 -4.24 11.10 20.17
C ASP A 137 -2.78 10.98 19.73
N VAL A 138 -2.12 9.86 20.10
CA VAL A 138 -0.74 9.57 19.73
C VAL A 138 -0.58 9.46 18.21
N ASN A 139 -1.52 8.77 17.56
CA ASN A 139 -1.47 8.56 16.12
C ASN A 139 -1.77 9.84 15.33
N ARG A 140 -2.65 10.70 15.83
CA ARG A 140 -2.90 12.03 15.27
C ARG A 140 -1.64 12.90 15.32
N GLU A 141 -0.95 12.94 16.45
CA GLU A 141 0.31 13.66 16.58
C GLU A 141 1.39 13.10 15.65
N LYS A 142 1.51 11.76 15.58
CA LYS A 142 2.45 11.06 14.70
C LYS A 142 2.22 11.42 13.22
N LEU A 143 0.97 11.39 12.75
CA LEU A 143 0.62 11.79 11.40
C LEU A 143 0.90 13.27 11.12
N CYS A 144 0.57 14.17 12.06
CA CYS A 144 0.90 15.59 11.94
C CYS A 144 2.42 15.82 11.82
N LYS A 145 3.20 15.08 12.61
CA LYS A 145 4.67 15.14 12.53
C LYS A 145 5.19 14.60 11.20
N GLN A 146 4.65 13.47 10.72
CA GLN A 146 5.03 12.86 9.44
C GLN A 146 4.81 13.84 8.28
N PHE A 147 3.66 14.51 8.25
CA PHE A 147 3.31 15.43 7.16
C PHE A 147 3.78 16.88 7.38
N GLY A 148 4.46 17.17 8.48
CA GLY A 148 4.94 18.52 8.80
C GLY A 148 3.82 19.53 9.00
N THR A 149 2.64 19.11 9.50
CA THR A 149 1.44 19.94 9.66
C THR A 149 1.01 20.05 11.13
N LYS A 150 0.23 21.09 11.45
CA LYS A 150 -0.36 21.26 12.79
C LYS A 150 -1.73 20.59 12.92
N SER A 151 -2.36 20.21 11.82
CA SER A 151 -3.72 19.66 11.77
C SER A 151 -3.92 18.83 10.52
N LEU A 152 -4.74 17.79 10.60
CA LEU A 152 -5.11 16.92 9.48
C LEU A 152 -6.28 17.44 8.64
N LYS A 153 -6.81 18.65 8.96
CA LYS A 153 -7.93 19.28 8.23
C LYS A 153 -7.69 19.44 6.75
N GLY A 154 -6.46 19.81 6.37
CA GLY A 154 -6.07 19.98 4.97
C GLY A 154 -6.19 18.71 4.12
N PHE A 155 -6.13 17.54 4.76
CA PHE A 155 -6.31 16.24 4.10
C PHE A 155 -7.75 15.72 4.14
N GLY A 156 -8.67 16.45 4.77
CA GLY A 156 -10.08 16.05 4.90
C GLY A 156 -10.35 14.87 5.83
N VAL A 157 -9.38 14.49 6.68
CA VAL A 157 -9.44 13.30 7.56
C VAL A 157 -9.53 13.64 9.04
N ASP A 158 -9.62 14.92 9.39
CA ASP A 158 -9.56 15.38 10.78
C ASP A 158 -10.70 14.84 11.66
N HIS A 159 -11.85 14.53 11.07
CA HIS A 159 -13.02 13.97 11.75
C HIS A 159 -12.96 12.45 11.92
N PHE A 160 -12.02 11.76 11.27
CA PHE A 160 -11.83 10.34 11.45
C PHE A 160 -11.18 10.04 12.81
N THR A 161 -11.66 9.02 13.47
CA THR A 161 -11.11 8.52 14.73
C THR A 161 -10.46 7.15 14.52
N SER A 162 -11.27 6.19 14.06
CA SER A 162 -10.80 4.84 13.77
C SER A 162 -9.83 4.81 12.61
N GLY A 163 -10.05 5.62 11.57
CA GLY A 163 -9.16 5.74 10.43
C GLY A 163 -7.78 6.30 10.80
N ILE A 164 -7.74 7.33 11.67
CA ILE A 164 -6.48 7.91 12.17
C ILE A 164 -5.71 6.91 13.01
N SER A 165 -6.41 6.15 13.88
CA SER A 165 -5.79 5.09 14.67
C SER A 165 -5.15 4.03 13.78
N ALA A 166 -5.83 3.61 12.71
CA ALA A 166 -5.30 2.68 11.74
C ALA A 166 -4.09 3.25 10.96
N ALA A 167 -4.19 4.50 10.50
CA ALA A 167 -3.11 5.14 9.75
C ALA A 167 -1.83 5.32 10.58
N GLY A 168 -1.96 5.77 11.83
CA GLY A 168 -0.82 5.91 12.73
C GLY A 168 -0.18 4.59 13.10
N ALA A 169 -0.96 3.51 13.20
CA ALA A 169 -0.44 2.17 13.44
C ALA A 169 0.47 1.67 12.30
N ILE A 170 0.21 2.07 11.04
CA ILE A 170 1.15 1.79 9.93
C ILE A 170 2.48 2.51 10.16
N LEU A 171 2.47 3.81 10.50
CA LEU A 171 3.71 4.54 10.76
C LEU A 171 4.49 3.94 11.94
N TYR A 172 3.79 3.50 12.99
CA TYR A 172 4.42 2.77 14.07
C TYR A 172 5.07 1.46 13.59
N TYR A 173 4.37 0.72 12.72
CA TYR A 173 4.88 -0.54 12.19
C TYR A 173 6.12 -0.34 11.31
N LEU A 174 6.20 0.76 10.54
CA LEU A 174 7.41 1.13 9.81
C LEU A 174 8.59 1.42 10.74
N GLU A 175 8.37 2.15 11.81
CA GLU A 175 9.40 2.40 12.83
C GLU A 175 9.86 1.08 13.49
N PHE A 176 8.91 0.21 13.84
CA PHE A 176 9.18 -1.09 14.44
C PHE A 176 9.99 -2.01 13.52
N THR A 177 9.80 -1.90 12.21
CA THR A 177 10.53 -2.65 11.18
C THR A 177 11.79 -1.95 10.68
N GLU A 178 12.21 -0.86 11.38
CA GLU A 178 13.42 -0.07 11.09
C GLU A 178 13.41 0.65 9.72
N HIS A 179 12.25 0.85 9.10
CA HIS A 179 12.11 1.65 7.90
C HIS A 179 12.10 3.14 8.25
N ARG A 180 13.28 3.78 8.18
CA ARG A 180 13.48 5.18 8.63
C ARG A 180 13.31 6.20 7.51
N GLU A 181 13.47 5.79 6.25
CA GLU A 181 13.37 6.69 5.09
C GLU A 181 11.91 6.85 4.63
N THR A 182 11.10 7.53 5.43
CA THR A 182 9.67 7.74 5.16
C THR A 182 9.35 9.16 4.69
N GLY A 183 10.37 9.98 4.39
CA GLY A 183 10.18 11.39 4.01
C GLY A 183 9.35 11.63 2.74
N HIS A 184 9.27 10.65 1.84
CA HIS A 184 8.46 10.70 0.63
C HIS A 184 6.96 10.47 0.89
N ILE A 185 6.58 9.94 2.08
CA ILE A 185 5.19 9.81 2.51
C ILE A 185 4.73 11.16 3.03
N ALA A 186 4.28 12.03 2.14
CA ALA A 186 4.02 13.45 2.42
C ALA A 186 2.53 13.79 2.55
N SER A 187 1.63 12.88 2.26
CA SER A 187 0.18 13.12 2.28
C SER A 187 -0.62 11.87 2.56
N ILE A 188 -1.87 12.05 2.99
CA ILE A 188 -2.85 11.00 3.16
C ILE A 188 -4.13 11.40 2.44
N ALA A 189 -4.74 10.47 1.70
CA ALA A 189 -5.98 10.69 0.97
C ALA A 189 -7.12 9.88 1.58
N ARG A 190 -8.28 10.52 1.70
CA ARG A 190 -9.51 9.87 2.14
C ARG A 190 -10.13 9.07 1.00
N ILE A 191 -10.64 7.89 1.31
CA ILE A 191 -11.52 7.12 0.42
C ILE A 191 -12.95 7.24 0.96
N ASP A 192 -13.82 7.85 0.15
CA ASP A 192 -15.24 7.98 0.47
C ASP A 192 -16.05 6.87 -0.18
N GLN A 193 -16.96 6.28 0.61
CA GLN A 193 -17.80 5.18 0.13
C GLN A 193 -18.69 5.61 -1.04
N ASP A 194 -19.13 6.86 -1.06
CA ASP A 194 -20.08 7.36 -2.04
C ASP A 194 -19.45 7.72 -3.38
N ASP A 195 -18.13 7.89 -3.46
CA ASP A 195 -17.43 8.32 -4.67
C ASP A 195 -17.26 7.19 -5.70
N TYR A 196 -17.34 5.93 -5.26
CA TYR A 196 -16.95 4.77 -6.07
C TYR A 196 -18.06 3.75 -6.22
N VAL A 197 -18.03 2.98 -7.32
CA VAL A 197 -18.78 1.75 -7.49
C VAL A 197 -18.02 0.62 -6.82
N TRP A 198 -18.58 0.08 -5.74
CA TRP A 198 -17.95 -1.00 -4.99
C TRP A 198 -18.34 -2.36 -5.53
N VAL A 199 -17.34 -3.12 -5.92
CA VAL A 199 -17.47 -4.48 -6.42
C VAL A 199 -17.02 -5.43 -5.32
N ASP A 200 -17.83 -6.45 -5.02
CA ASP A 200 -17.47 -7.46 -4.02
C ASP A 200 -16.45 -8.47 -4.57
N LYS A 201 -15.82 -9.21 -3.65
CA LYS A 201 -14.77 -10.20 -3.98
C LYS A 201 -15.24 -11.32 -4.91
N PHE A 202 -16.52 -11.67 -4.87
CA PHE A 202 -17.08 -12.71 -5.75
C PHE A 202 -17.21 -12.18 -7.17
N THR A 203 -17.69 -10.96 -7.32
CA THR A 203 -17.82 -10.29 -8.61
C THR A 203 -16.44 -10.02 -9.21
N ILE A 204 -15.44 -9.52 -8.43
CA ILE A 204 -14.06 -9.36 -8.90
C ILE A 204 -13.52 -10.66 -9.47
N ARG A 205 -13.70 -11.77 -8.74
CA ARG A 205 -13.23 -13.09 -9.18
C ARG A 205 -14.00 -13.61 -10.38
N ASN A 206 -15.34 -13.49 -10.40
CA ASN A 206 -16.18 -14.02 -11.48
C ASN A 206 -16.01 -13.25 -12.79
N LEU A 207 -15.75 -11.94 -12.72
CA LEU A 207 -15.41 -11.11 -13.87
C LEU A 207 -13.93 -11.22 -14.26
N GLU A 208 -13.14 -11.99 -13.52
CA GLU A 208 -11.70 -12.17 -13.75
C GLU A 208 -10.94 -10.84 -13.89
N LEU A 209 -11.25 -9.86 -13.02
CA LEU A 209 -10.73 -8.50 -13.18
C LEU A 209 -9.20 -8.45 -13.04
N PHE A 210 -8.62 -9.19 -12.10
CA PHE A 210 -7.18 -9.16 -11.79
C PHE A 210 -6.51 -10.54 -11.84
N SER A 211 -7.28 -11.61 -11.92
CA SER A 211 -6.77 -12.99 -11.98
C SER A 211 -7.70 -13.86 -12.80
N SER A 212 -7.15 -14.77 -13.62
CA SER A 212 -7.93 -15.75 -14.38
C SER A 212 -8.23 -16.98 -13.54
N ASN A 213 -9.46 -17.48 -13.61
CA ASN A 213 -9.90 -18.72 -12.96
C ASN A 213 -9.47 -19.97 -13.76
N GLY A 214 -9.15 -19.83 -15.05
CA GLY A 214 -8.82 -20.92 -15.97
C GLY A 214 -7.34 -21.35 -15.96
N GLY A 215 -6.50 -20.86 -15.01
CA GLY A 215 -5.08 -21.21 -14.96
C GLY A 215 -4.24 -20.60 -16.09
N CYS A 216 -4.80 -19.71 -16.89
CA CYS A 216 -4.08 -18.96 -17.92
C CYS A 216 -3.34 -17.79 -17.24
N GLU A 217 -2.03 -17.74 -17.39
CA GLU A 217 -1.25 -16.58 -16.97
C GLU A 217 -1.54 -15.38 -17.88
N LYS A 218 -1.73 -14.19 -17.29
CA LYS A 218 -1.97 -12.92 -17.99
C LYS A 218 -3.22 -12.90 -18.90
N CYS A 219 -4.28 -13.54 -18.45
CA CYS A 219 -5.58 -13.59 -19.15
C CYS A 219 -6.69 -12.85 -18.38
N SER A 220 -6.37 -12.10 -17.34
CA SER A 220 -7.36 -11.29 -16.63
C SER A 220 -7.83 -10.09 -17.46
N PHE A 221 -8.97 -9.50 -17.09
CA PHE A 221 -9.46 -8.29 -17.74
C PHE A 221 -8.40 -7.19 -17.73
N ALA A 222 -7.74 -6.96 -16.57
CA ALA A 222 -6.67 -5.97 -16.44
C ALA A 222 -5.50 -6.27 -17.39
N ASP A 223 -5.07 -7.53 -17.51
CA ASP A 223 -3.96 -7.92 -18.39
C ASP A 223 -4.27 -7.66 -19.87
N VAL A 224 -5.51 -7.92 -20.29
CA VAL A 224 -5.93 -7.74 -21.69
C VAL A 224 -5.96 -6.27 -22.09
N ILE A 225 -6.43 -5.38 -21.19
CA ILE A 225 -6.55 -3.94 -21.50
C ILE A 225 -5.30 -3.15 -21.17
N ASP A 226 -4.37 -3.68 -20.35
CA ASP A 226 -3.14 -2.97 -19.98
C ASP A 226 -2.21 -2.79 -21.21
N ARG A 227 -2.20 -1.57 -21.73
CA ARG A 227 -1.27 -1.08 -22.75
C ARG A 227 -0.33 0.00 -22.23
N THR A 228 -0.28 0.17 -20.91
CA THR A 228 0.55 1.20 -20.30
C THR A 228 2.03 0.88 -20.47
N LEU A 229 2.84 1.92 -20.70
CA LEU A 229 4.30 1.80 -20.84
C LEU A 229 4.99 1.94 -19.50
N THR A 230 4.45 2.78 -18.60
CA THR A 230 5.09 3.10 -17.32
C THR A 230 4.47 2.31 -16.16
N PRO A 231 5.24 1.98 -15.12
CA PRO A 231 4.73 1.39 -13.90
C PRO A 231 3.62 2.21 -13.24
N MET A 232 3.78 3.54 -13.22
CA MET A 232 2.79 4.47 -12.69
C MET A 232 1.45 4.38 -13.44
N GLY A 233 1.48 4.33 -14.77
CA GLY A 233 0.29 4.15 -15.59
C GLY A 233 -0.40 2.81 -15.33
N GLY A 234 0.35 1.72 -15.20
CA GLY A 234 -0.19 0.40 -14.87
C GLY A 234 -0.87 0.36 -13.50
N ARG A 235 -0.26 0.95 -12.48
CA ARG A 235 -0.89 1.08 -11.14
C ARG A 235 -2.17 1.93 -11.20
N LEU A 236 -2.15 3.05 -11.91
CA LEU A 236 -3.32 3.91 -12.08
C LEU A 236 -4.47 3.17 -12.79
N LEU A 237 -4.18 2.43 -13.85
CA LEU A 237 -5.17 1.62 -14.57
C LEU A 237 -5.82 0.58 -13.65
N LYS A 238 -5.01 -0.18 -12.91
CA LYS A 238 -5.53 -1.18 -11.95
C LYS A 238 -6.39 -0.54 -10.88
N ARG A 239 -6.00 0.62 -10.36
CA ARG A 239 -6.79 1.39 -9.38
C ARG A 239 -8.13 1.84 -9.97
N TRP A 240 -8.18 2.30 -11.21
CA TRP A 240 -9.43 2.69 -11.86
C TRP A 240 -10.37 1.51 -12.09
N ILE A 241 -9.83 0.32 -12.37
CA ILE A 241 -10.62 -0.92 -12.47
C ILE A 241 -11.14 -1.35 -11.10
N ALA A 242 -10.30 -1.27 -10.05
CA ALA A 242 -10.66 -1.65 -8.69
C ALA A 242 -11.71 -0.72 -8.07
N MET A 243 -11.63 0.58 -8.35
CA MET A 243 -12.48 1.63 -7.76
C MET A 243 -13.00 2.58 -8.85
N PRO A 244 -13.97 2.12 -9.67
CA PRO A 244 -14.59 2.97 -10.68
C PRO A 244 -15.37 4.12 -10.02
N VAL A 245 -15.16 5.36 -10.49
CA VAL A 245 -15.88 6.53 -9.99
C VAL A 245 -17.32 6.54 -10.49
N LYS A 246 -18.23 7.09 -9.69
CA LYS A 246 -19.66 7.23 -10.03
C LYS A 246 -19.97 8.57 -10.66
N ASP A 247 -19.24 9.62 -10.28
CA ASP A 247 -19.50 10.97 -10.71
C ASP A 247 -19.20 11.15 -12.19
N THR A 248 -20.22 11.50 -12.94
CA THR A 248 -20.13 11.72 -14.39
C THR A 248 -19.24 12.92 -14.76
N VAL A 249 -19.12 13.91 -13.88
CA VAL A 249 -18.23 15.07 -14.11
C VAL A 249 -16.79 14.59 -14.07
N GLN A 250 -16.38 13.86 -13.03
CA GLN A 250 -15.03 13.29 -12.92
C GLN A 250 -14.72 12.32 -14.06
N ILE A 251 -15.70 11.52 -14.50
CA ILE A 251 -15.53 10.59 -15.63
C ILE A 251 -15.23 11.40 -16.91
N ASN A 252 -16.01 12.45 -17.19
CA ASN A 252 -15.82 13.28 -18.37
C ASN A 252 -14.49 14.02 -18.32
N GLU A 253 -14.08 14.59 -17.18
CA GLU A 253 -12.76 15.19 -17.02
C GLU A 253 -11.62 14.23 -17.37
N ARG A 254 -11.71 12.96 -16.91
CA ARG A 254 -10.72 11.93 -17.27
C ARG A 254 -10.74 11.62 -18.77
N LEU A 255 -11.92 11.54 -19.38
CA LEU A 255 -12.08 11.30 -20.81
C LEU A 255 -11.54 12.47 -21.64
N ASP A 256 -11.74 13.70 -21.21
CA ASP A 256 -11.22 14.91 -21.86
C ASP A 256 -9.69 14.92 -21.84
N VAL A 257 -9.07 14.55 -20.72
CA VAL A 257 -7.60 14.42 -20.63
C VAL A 257 -7.09 13.34 -21.59
N VAL A 258 -7.73 12.17 -21.63
CA VAL A 258 -7.37 11.10 -22.56
C VAL A 258 -7.56 11.55 -24.01
N GLY A 259 -8.70 12.20 -24.32
CA GLY A 259 -9.00 12.73 -25.64
C GLY A 259 -7.96 13.77 -26.11
N HIS A 260 -7.52 14.65 -25.19
CA HIS A 260 -6.45 15.61 -25.48
C HIS A 260 -5.15 14.89 -25.87
N PHE A 261 -4.70 13.90 -25.09
CA PHE A 261 -3.47 13.16 -25.39
C PHE A 261 -3.57 12.33 -26.68
N VAL A 262 -4.74 11.78 -27.00
CA VAL A 262 -4.96 11.09 -28.28
C VAL A 262 -4.85 12.06 -29.45
N ALA A 263 -5.32 13.30 -29.31
CA ALA A 263 -5.26 14.33 -30.35
C ALA A 263 -3.87 14.97 -30.51
N VAL A 264 -3.01 14.91 -29.46
CA VAL A 264 -1.65 15.49 -29.51
C VAL A 264 -0.74 14.58 -30.33
N SER A 265 -0.11 15.16 -31.36
CA SER A 265 0.84 14.45 -32.21
C SER A 265 2.03 13.92 -31.40
N TYR A 266 2.49 12.71 -31.71
CA TYR A 266 3.62 12.01 -31.08
C TYR A 266 4.91 12.82 -30.98
N THR A 267 5.09 13.81 -31.86
CA THR A 267 6.26 14.71 -31.87
C THR A 267 6.36 15.59 -30.63
N HIS A 268 5.23 15.97 -30.01
CA HIS A 268 5.22 16.78 -28.78
C HIS A 268 5.60 15.97 -27.54
N LEU A 269 5.25 14.69 -27.47
CA LEU A 269 5.58 13.81 -26.34
C LEU A 269 7.09 13.47 -26.32
N ARG A 270 7.72 13.37 -27.49
CA ARG A 270 9.17 13.12 -27.61
C ARG A 270 10.03 14.37 -27.32
N ALA A 271 9.49 15.56 -27.45
CA ALA A 271 10.24 16.79 -27.20
C ALA A 271 10.58 17.02 -25.70
N HIS A 272 9.98 16.25 -24.79
CA HIS A 272 10.27 16.28 -23.36
C HIS A 272 11.15 15.11 -22.87
N GLU A 273 11.53 14.19 -23.75
CA GLU A 273 12.59 13.24 -23.45
C GLU A 273 13.92 14.00 -23.50
N THR A 274 14.53 14.21 -22.34
CA THR A 274 15.82 14.89 -22.24
C THR A 274 16.89 14.07 -22.95
N PRO A 275 17.90 14.71 -23.61
CA PRO A 275 18.96 14.03 -24.36
C PRO A 275 19.87 13.12 -23.55
N GLU A 276 19.67 13.03 -22.24
CA GLU A 276 20.48 12.23 -21.32
C GLU A 276 20.19 10.72 -21.36
N HIS A 277 19.23 10.29 -22.18
CA HIS A 277 18.85 8.88 -22.35
C HIS A 277 18.95 8.36 -23.80
N LEU A 278 19.79 9.01 -24.62
CA LEU A 278 20.19 8.50 -25.94
C LEU A 278 21.61 7.92 -25.90
#